data_65da15dd07664ed363ddae1330b7338a
#
_entry.id   65da15dd07664ed363ddae1330b7338a
#
_cell.length_a   1.000
_cell.length_b   1.000
_cell.length_c   1.000
_cell.angle_alpha   90.00
_cell.angle_beta   90.00
_cell.angle_gamma   90.00
#
_symmetry.space_group_name_H-M   'P 1'
#
loop_
_entity.id
_entity.type
_entity.pdbx_description
1 polymer ?
#
loop_
_entity_poly.entity_id
_entity_poly.type
_entity_poly.pdbx_seq_one_letter_code
_entity_poly.pdbx_strand_id
1 'polypeptide(L)'
;MNENDAARRVRTKLKTRHMFLLIALDEARNMHQAAREANMTQPGASRMLNDIEELLGVQLFERLPRGVRPTACGQTMISHVRLALAHLAHGQESIATLQAGLSGQVVIGTIIAPALTLVPQAIARAKEEAPELCIGIEVSTSNDLVLRLKQERLDFLIGRILEQEDERDLLYEDINEEYECVVARQGHPILDHPNLSLKDLSSAKWILSPRGSLLRNRFDMIFRRADLDMPANVVETTSMSIVTSLLQQTDFLHVMPMDAARHYVQSGELALVPINLPCKMENYGIITHRNHVLSPGANLLLRHIRDVAATIFP
;
A
#
# COMPACT_ATOMS: atom_id res chain seq x y z
N MET A 1 -27.96 30.00 -9.07
CA MET A 1 -27.98 29.22 -7.84
C MET A 1 -26.54 29.14 -7.39
N ASN A 2 -26.19 29.72 -6.21
CA ASN A 2 -24.79 29.82 -5.75
C ASN A 2 -24.22 28.41 -5.48
N GLU A 3 -22.98 28.13 -5.89
CA GLU A 3 -22.26 26.87 -5.61
C GLU A 3 -22.31 26.46 -4.13
N ASN A 4 -22.32 27.45 -3.25
CA ASN A 4 -22.38 27.24 -1.80
C ASN A 4 -23.75 26.67 -1.33
N ASP A 5 -24.84 26.97 -2.06
CA ASP A 5 -26.19 26.45 -1.76
C ASP A 5 -26.37 25.00 -2.22
N ALA A 6 -25.75 24.62 -3.34
CA ALA A 6 -25.74 23.25 -3.84
C ALA A 6 -24.95 22.31 -2.91
N ALA A 7 -23.76 22.72 -2.49
CA ALA A 7 -22.92 21.97 -1.56
C ALA A 7 -23.60 21.81 -0.18
N ARG A 8 -24.31 22.84 0.32
CA ARG A 8 -25.06 22.78 1.57
C ARG A 8 -26.25 21.81 1.47
N ARG A 9 -26.96 21.77 0.34
CA ARG A 9 -28.07 20.83 0.10
C ARG A 9 -27.60 19.37 0.14
N VAL A 10 -26.48 19.09 -0.52
CA VAL A 10 -25.89 17.74 -0.51
C VAL A 10 -25.54 17.32 0.94
N ARG A 11 -24.84 18.16 1.70
CA ARG A 11 -24.45 17.88 3.08
C ARG A 11 -25.64 17.64 4.02
N THR A 12 -26.76 18.33 3.80
CA THR A 12 -27.94 18.20 4.68
C THR A 12 -28.89 17.08 4.27
N LYS A 13 -28.94 16.71 2.99
CA LYS A 13 -29.91 15.73 2.47
C LYS A 13 -29.31 14.34 2.23
N LEU A 14 -27.98 14.25 1.98
CA LEU A 14 -27.32 12.97 1.84
C LEU A 14 -27.19 12.31 3.21
N LYS A 15 -27.81 11.13 3.36
CA LYS A 15 -27.84 10.37 4.62
C LYS A 15 -26.97 9.12 4.50
N THR A 16 -26.51 8.58 5.60
CA THR A 16 -25.71 7.35 5.67
C THR A 16 -26.35 6.18 4.91
N ARG A 17 -27.67 6.02 4.98
CA ARG A 17 -28.40 4.99 4.20
C ARG A 17 -28.26 5.15 2.68
N HIS A 18 -28.09 6.39 2.17
CA HIS A 18 -27.82 6.65 0.75
C HIS A 18 -26.42 6.17 0.38
N MET A 19 -25.46 6.38 1.27
CA MET A 19 -24.07 5.93 1.10
C MET A 19 -24.00 4.40 1.03
N PHE A 20 -24.67 3.69 1.93
CA PHE A 20 -24.74 2.22 1.90
C PHE A 20 -25.37 1.69 0.62
N LEU A 21 -26.44 2.32 0.11
CA LEU A 21 -27.05 1.90 -1.14
C LEU A 21 -26.10 2.06 -2.33
N LEU A 22 -25.34 3.17 -2.40
CA LEU A 22 -24.38 3.40 -3.49
C LEU A 22 -23.26 2.33 -3.50
N ILE A 23 -22.77 1.94 -2.34
CA ILE A 23 -21.76 0.86 -2.23
C ILE A 23 -22.38 -0.48 -2.61
N ALA A 24 -23.55 -0.83 -2.09
CA ALA A 24 -24.22 -2.08 -2.43
C ALA A 24 -24.52 -2.19 -3.93
N LEU A 25 -24.88 -1.09 -4.60
CA LEU A 25 -25.06 -1.05 -6.06
C LEU A 25 -23.76 -1.26 -6.84
N ASP A 26 -22.65 -0.72 -6.33
CA ASP A 26 -21.34 -0.90 -6.95
C ASP A 26 -20.85 -2.34 -6.81
N GLU A 27 -21.08 -2.99 -5.68
CA GLU A 27 -20.63 -4.36 -5.41
C GLU A 27 -21.53 -5.40 -6.09
N ALA A 28 -22.83 -5.28 -5.94
CA ALA A 28 -23.78 -6.24 -6.47
C ALA A 28 -24.00 -6.10 -7.98
N ARG A 29 -23.80 -4.91 -8.56
CA ARG A 29 -24.12 -4.59 -9.97
C ARG A 29 -25.56 -4.95 -10.37
N ASN A 30 -26.42 -5.16 -9.39
CA ASN A 30 -27.79 -5.58 -9.53
C ASN A 30 -28.68 -4.90 -8.51
N MET A 31 -29.72 -4.19 -8.96
CA MET A 31 -30.63 -3.41 -8.11
C MET A 31 -31.37 -4.25 -7.06
N HIS A 32 -31.77 -5.47 -7.42
CA HIS A 32 -32.51 -6.34 -6.49
C HIS A 32 -31.60 -6.84 -5.36
N GLN A 33 -30.37 -7.24 -5.70
CA GLN A 33 -29.42 -7.70 -4.71
C GLN A 33 -28.93 -6.55 -3.81
N ALA A 34 -28.60 -5.39 -4.39
CA ALA A 34 -28.21 -4.20 -3.64
C ALA A 34 -29.30 -3.75 -2.66
N ALA A 35 -30.58 -3.84 -3.05
CA ALA A 35 -31.69 -3.53 -2.16
C ALA A 35 -31.73 -4.49 -0.95
N ARG A 36 -31.49 -5.78 -1.15
CA ARG A 36 -31.43 -6.77 -0.06
C ARG A 36 -30.26 -6.48 0.90
N GLU A 37 -29.07 -6.18 0.36
CA GLU A 37 -27.87 -5.84 1.16
C GLU A 37 -28.06 -4.53 1.95
N ALA A 38 -28.77 -3.57 1.36
CA ALA A 38 -29.13 -2.32 2.02
C ALA A 38 -30.39 -2.42 2.93
N ASN A 39 -30.90 -3.64 3.18
CA ASN A 39 -32.09 -3.89 4.00
C ASN A 39 -33.34 -3.10 3.56
N MET A 40 -33.59 -3.04 2.25
CA MET A 40 -34.75 -2.34 1.69
C MET A 40 -35.41 -3.12 0.54
N THR A 41 -36.59 -2.67 0.12
CA THR A 41 -37.26 -3.24 -1.07
C THR A 41 -36.65 -2.69 -2.34
N GLN A 42 -36.67 -3.45 -3.43
CA GLN A 42 -36.15 -3.00 -4.73
C GLN A 42 -36.83 -1.69 -5.24
N PRO A 43 -38.16 -1.50 -5.14
CA PRO A 43 -38.77 -0.20 -5.46
C PRO A 43 -38.27 0.94 -4.57
N GLY A 44 -37.97 0.67 -3.30
CA GLY A 44 -37.40 1.63 -2.34
C GLY A 44 -35.99 2.03 -2.74
N ALA A 45 -35.13 1.05 -3.10
CA ALA A 45 -33.76 1.28 -3.57
C ALA A 45 -33.73 2.10 -4.87
N SER A 46 -34.59 1.74 -5.84
CA SER A 46 -34.70 2.47 -7.12
C SER A 46 -35.14 3.91 -6.91
N ARG A 47 -36.10 4.15 -6.03
CA ARG A 47 -36.57 5.53 -5.69
C ARG A 47 -35.47 6.31 -4.99
N MET A 48 -34.80 5.70 -4.00
CA MET A 48 -33.69 6.32 -3.28
C MET A 48 -32.53 6.68 -4.20
N LEU A 49 -32.16 5.83 -5.17
CA LEU A 49 -31.13 6.16 -6.17
C LEU A 49 -31.56 7.37 -7.01
N ASN A 50 -32.80 7.42 -7.49
CA ASN A 50 -33.31 8.56 -8.23
C ASN A 50 -33.24 9.85 -7.39
N ASP A 51 -33.62 9.79 -6.11
CA ASP A 51 -33.55 10.95 -5.17
C ASP A 51 -32.11 11.45 -5.00
N ILE A 52 -31.13 10.55 -4.97
CA ILE A 52 -29.70 10.90 -4.87
C ILE A 52 -29.24 11.57 -6.18
N GLU A 53 -29.58 11.00 -7.32
CA GLU A 53 -29.23 11.52 -8.66
C GLU A 53 -29.88 12.89 -8.91
N GLU A 54 -31.14 13.08 -8.50
CA GLU A 54 -31.82 14.38 -8.56
C GLU A 54 -31.15 15.40 -7.62
N LEU A 55 -30.76 15.00 -6.41
CA LEU A 55 -30.05 15.86 -5.46
C LEU A 55 -28.71 16.35 -6.03
N LEU A 56 -27.98 15.49 -6.75
CA LEU A 56 -26.67 15.77 -7.33
C LEU A 56 -26.78 16.39 -8.74
N GLY A 57 -27.94 16.27 -9.40
CA GLY A 57 -28.16 16.73 -10.76
C GLY A 57 -27.42 15.93 -11.83
N VAL A 58 -26.94 14.73 -11.51
CA VAL A 58 -26.22 13.85 -12.42
C VAL A 58 -26.61 12.39 -12.23
N GLN A 59 -26.53 11.60 -13.29
CA GLN A 59 -26.70 10.14 -13.20
C GLN A 59 -25.45 9.50 -12.61
N LEU A 60 -25.63 8.66 -11.58
CA LEU A 60 -24.58 7.89 -10.95
C LEU A 60 -24.49 6.47 -11.50
N PHE A 61 -25.63 5.91 -11.96
CA PHE A 61 -25.67 4.57 -12.51
C PHE A 61 -26.41 4.50 -13.84
N GLU A 62 -25.84 3.76 -14.78
CA GLU A 62 -26.51 3.37 -16.01
C GLU A 62 -27.28 2.08 -15.81
N ARG A 63 -28.54 2.03 -16.31
CA ARG A 63 -29.35 0.80 -16.33
C ARG A 63 -29.01 -0.01 -17.57
N LEU A 64 -28.60 -1.24 -17.36
CA LEU A 64 -28.29 -2.20 -18.42
C LEU A 64 -29.40 -3.27 -18.49
N PRO A 65 -29.53 -4.01 -19.59
CA PRO A 65 -30.47 -5.13 -19.70
C PRO A 65 -30.23 -6.22 -18.62
N ARG A 66 -29.02 -6.30 -18.08
CA ARG A 66 -28.63 -7.22 -17.00
C ARG A 66 -27.92 -6.50 -15.88
N GLY A 67 -28.66 -5.61 -15.16
CA GLY A 67 -28.15 -4.97 -13.97
C GLY A 67 -27.86 -3.47 -14.10
N VAL A 68 -26.93 -2.98 -13.30
CA VAL A 68 -26.54 -1.56 -13.24
C VAL A 68 -25.03 -1.41 -13.27
N ARG A 69 -24.54 -0.31 -13.82
CA ARG A 69 -23.12 0.03 -13.88
C ARG A 69 -22.92 1.49 -13.44
N PRO A 70 -21.93 1.82 -12.58
CA PRO A 70 -21.65 3.22 -12.27
C PRO A 70 -21.13 3.98 -13.49
N THR A 71 -21.57 5.23 -13.61
CA THR A 71 -21.01 6.23 -14.53
C THR A 71 -19.66 6.73 -13.99
N ALA A 72 -18.94 7.59 -14.73
CA ALA A 72 -17.76 8.27 -14.21
C ALA A 72 -18.08 9.11 -12.95
N CYS A 73 -19.21 9.84 -12.96
CA CYS A 73 -19.70 10.56 -11.77
C CYS A 73 -20.04 9.60 -10.61
N GLY A 74 -20.62 8.44 -10.93
CA GLY A 74 -20.91 7.38 -9.97
C GLY A 74 -19.65 6.84 -9.32
N GLN A 75 -18.61 6.52 -10.09
CA GLN A 75 -17.33 6.05 -9.56
C GLN A 75 -16.67 7.08 -8.64
N THR A 76 -16.67 8.34 -9.04
CA THR A 76 -16.17 9.45 -8.20
C THR A 76 -16.95 9.52 -6.88
N MET A 77 -18.28 9.51 -6.95
CA MET A 77 -19.12 9.60 -5.75
C MET A 77 -18.94 8.38 -4.83
N ILE A 78 -18.85 7.16 -5.39
CA ILE A 78 -18.65 5.93 -4.62
C ILE A 78 -17.29 5.95 -3.88
N SER A 79 -16.22 6.41 -4.52
CA SER A 79 -14.92 6.53 -3.86
C SER A 79 -14.98 7.47 -2.64
N HIS A 80 -15.60 8.64 -2.78
CA HIS A 80 -15.78 9.57 -1.65
C HIS A 80 -16.72 9.02 -0.57
N VAL A 81 -17.75 8.28 -0.95
CA VAL A 81 -18.67 7.63 0.01
C VAL A 81 -17.94 6.55 0.81
N ARG A 82 -17.07 5.74 0.17
CA ARG A 82 -16.24 4.76 0.88
C ARG A 82 -15.34 5.43 1.92
N LEU A 83 -14.70 6.54 1.55
CA LEU A 83 -13.88 7.35 2.46
C LEU A 83 -14.70 7.89 3.65
N ALA A 84 -15.87 8.47 3.39
CA ALA A 84 -16.72 9.01 4.45
C ALA A 84 -17.20 7.94 5.45
N LEU A 85 -17.53 6.74 4.98
CA LEU A 85 -17.90 5.62 5.85
C LEU A 85 -16.73 5.05 6.62
N ALA A 86 -15.54 4.99 6.01
CA ALA A 86 -14.30 4.59 6.68
C ALA A 86 -13.96 5.55 7.82
N HIS A 87 -14.08 6.87 7.61
CA HIS A 87 -13.90 7.88 8.66
C HIS A 87 -14.89 7.73 9.82
N LEU A 88 -16.16 7.43 9.53
CA LEU A 88 -17.14 7.18 10.60
C LEU A 88 -16.82 5.92 11.41
N ALA A 89 -16.39 4.85 10.74
CA ALA A 89 -15.94 3.62 11.40
C ALA A 89 -14.71 3.88 12.27
N HIS A 90 -13.74 4.61 11.75
CA HIS A 90 -12.54 5.03 12.50
C HIS A 90 -12.88 5.90 13.72
N GLY A 91 -13.85 6.80 13.60
CA GLY A 91 -14.34 7.59 14.73
C GLY A 91 -14.97 6.73 15.83
N GLN A 92 -15.75 5.71 15.45
CA GLN A 92 -16.30 4.73 16.37
C GLN A 92 -15.21 3.94 17.11
N GLU A 93 -14.20 3.49 16.37
CA GLU A 93 -13.06 2.75 16.91
C GLU A 93 -12.21 3.62 17.83
N SER A 94 -11.97 4.88 17.47
CA SER A 94 -11.28 5.85 18.31
C SER A 94 -12.00 6.07 19.64
N ILE A 95 -13.33 6.14 19.64
CA ILE A 95 -14.13 6.24 20.87
C ILE A 95 -13.99 4.97 21.71
N ALA A 96 -14.08 3.79 21.10
CA ALA A 96 -13.87 2.52 21.79
C ALA A 96 -12.47 2.41 22.39
N THR A 97 -11.45 2.83 21.65
CA THR A 97 -10.04 2.89 22.09
C THR A 97 -9.84 3.84 23.27
N LEU A 98 -10.48 5.01 23.26
CA LEU A 98 -10.46 5.96 24.39
C LEU A 98 -11.11 5.38 25.64
N GLN A 99 -12.16 4.58 25.48
CA GLN A 99 -12.88 3.93 26.60
C GLN A 99 -12.13 2.72 27.17
N ALA A 100 -11.40 1.99 26.34
CA ALA A 100 -10.72 0.74 26.70
C ALA A 100 -9.25 0.93 27.08
N GLY A 101 -8.70 2.16 27.05
CA GLY A 101 -7.27 2.45 27.21
C GLY A 101 -6.46 1.74 26.13
N LEU A 102 -5.60 2.35 25.38
CA LEU A 102 -4.66 1.82 24.35
C LEU A 102 -5.00 0.45 23.67
N SER A 103 -6.24 -0.03 23.80
CA SER A 103 -6.77 -1.16 23.04
C SER A 103 -7.39 -0.63 21.75
N GLY A 104 -7.19 -1.30 20.62
CA GLY A 104 -7.71 -0.87 19.30
C GLY A 104 -6.98 -1.59 18.19
N GLN A 105 -7.33 -1.25 16.95
CA GLN A 105 -6.67 -1.78 15.76
C GLN A 105 -5.86 -0.68 15.09
N VAL A 106 -4.65 -1.02 14.64
CA VAL A 106 -3.78 -0.17 13.81
C VAL A 106 -3.38 -0.99 12.60
N VAL A 107 -3.54 -0.44 11.41
CA VAL A 107 -3.11 -1.09 10.16
C VAL A 107 -2.06 -0.24 9.48
N ILE A 108 -0.86 -0.76 9.33
CA ILE A 108 0.24 -0.06 8.69
C ILE A 108 0.69 -0.72 7.39
N GLY A 109 1.14 0.11 6.46
CA GLY A 109 1.84 -0.34 5.26
C GLY A 109 3.36 -0.22 5.41
N THR A 110 4.12 -1.11 4.79
CA THR A 110 5.58 -0.99 4.77
C THR A 110 6.19 -1.62 3.52
N ILE A 111 7.27 -1.04 3.02
CA ILE A 111 8.13 -1.69 2.02
C ILE A 111 9.03 -2.72 2.69
N ILE A 112 9.74 -3.53 1.89
CA ILE A 112 10.43 -4.74 2.39
C ILE A 112 11.56 -4.46 3.39
N ALA A 113 12.40 -3.43 3.18
CA ALA A 113 13.54 -3.17 4.04
C ALA A 113 13.11 -2.82 5.48
N PRO A 114 12.27 -1.81 5.73
CA PRO A 114 11.79 -1.53 7.07
C PRO A 114 10.91 -2.65 7.67
N ALA A 115 10.25 -3.48 6.85
CA ALA A 115 9.51 -4.64 7.33
C ALA A 115 10.40 -5.68 8.04
N LEU A 116 11.67 -5.77 7.67
CA LEU A 116 12.63 -6.71 8.26
C LEU A 116 13.50 -6.09 9.36
N THR A 117 13.66 -4.77 9.38
CA THR A 117 14.60 -4.08 10.27
C THR A 117 13.89 -3.24 11.34
N LEU A 118 13.13 -2.25 10.91
CA LEU A 118 12.55 -1.20 11.74
C LEU A 118 11.22 -1.62 12.39
N VAL A 119 10.29 -2.11 11.58
CA VAL A 119 8.90 -2.38 12.00
C VAL A 119 8.82 -3.44 13.10
N PRO A 120 9.53 -4.59 13.05
CA PRO A 120 9.45 -5.60 14.10
C PRO A 120 9.89 -5.08 15.47
N GLN A 121 10.95 -4.27 15.52
CA GLN A 121 11.46 -3.70 16.76
C GLN A 121 10.49 -2.67 17.36
N ALA A 122 9.90 -1.83 16.50
CA ALA A 122 8.91 -0.84 16.93
C ALA A 122 7.64 -1.52 17.47
N ILE A 123 7.18 -2.59 16.81
CA ILE A 123 6.04 -3.38 17.26
C ILE A 123 6.33 -4.06 18.60
N ALA A 124 7.50 -4.64 18.77
CA ALA A 124 7.88 -5.26 20.05
C ALA A 124 7.74 -4.26 21.20
N ARG A 125 8.31 -3.06 21.06
CA ARG A 125 8.19 -1.98 22.05
C ARG A 125 6.75 -1.52 22.27
N ALA A 126 5.98 -1.35 21.18
CA ALA A 126 4.58 -0.93 21.26
C ALA A 126 3.73 -1.98 21.99
N LYS A 127 4.00 -3.28 21.81
CA LYS A 127 3.29 -4.37 22.48
C LYS A 127 3.68 -4.52 23.96
N GLU A 128 4.84 -4.06 24.39
CA GLU A 128 5.19 -3.96 25.82
C GLU A 128 4.35 -2.85 26.50
N GLU A 129 4.11 -1.73 25.84
CA GLU A 129 3.34 -0.61 26.39
C GLU A 129 1.82 -0.81 26.24
N ALA A 130 1.37 -1.43 25.14
CA ALA A 130 -0.04 -1.68 24.83
C ALA A 130 -0.24 -3.13 24.37
N PRO A 131 -0.29 -4.12 25.27
CA PRO A 131 -0.42 -5.54 24.93
C PRO A 131 -1.69 -5.87 24.12
N GLU A 132 -2.79 -5.16 24.38
CA GLU A 132 -4.09 -5.36 23.74
C GLU A 132 -4.21 -4.71 22.35
N LEU A 133 -3.23 -3.89 21.94
CA LEU A 133 -3.26 -3.23 20.64
C LEU A 133 -3.16 -4.25 19.51
N CYS A 134 -4.17 -4.33 18.65
CA CYS A 134 -4.14 -5.17 17.45
C CYS A 134 -3.40 -4.44 16.33
N ILE A 135 -2.34 -5.03 15.76
CA ILE A 135 -1.54 -4.40 14.72
C ILE A 135 -1.59 -5.26 13.46
N GLY A 136 -2.19 -4.71 12.40
CA GLY A 136 -2.15 -5.27 11.04
C GLY A 136 -0.97 -4.69 10.26
N ILE A 137 -0.29 -5.51 9.47
CA ILE A 137 0.86 -5.11 8.67
C ILE A 137 0.65 -5.56 7.23
N GLU A 138 0.74 -4.61 6.29
CA GLU A 138 0.70 -4.89 4.87
C GLU A 138 2.06 -4.58 4.23
N VAL A 139 2.68 -5.60 3.62
CA VAL A 139 3.96 -5.42 2.90
C VAL A 139 3.68 -5.39 1.41
N SER A 140 4.02 -4.27 0.76
CA SER A 140 3.81 -4.10 -0.69
C SER A 140 4.77 -3.05 -1.28
N THR A 141 4.57 -2.69 -2.55
CA THR A 141 5.28 -1.59 -3.20
C THR A 141 4.74 -0.23 -2.72
N SER A 142 5.58 0.81 -2.77
CA SER A 142 5.18 2.17 -2.34
C SER A 142 3.92 2.66 -3.06
N ASN A 143 3.79 2.44 -4.39
CA ASN A 143 2.62 2.86 -5.16
C ASN A 143 1.32 2.23 -4.65
N ASP A 144 1.35 0.92 -4.39
CA ASP A 144 0.18 0.20 -3.88
C ASP A 144 -0.17 0.65 -2.46
N LEU A 145 0.83 0.84 -1.60
CA LEU A 145 0.63 1.32 -0.23
C LEU A 145 0.09 2.75 -0.18
N VAL A 146 0.59 3.66 -1.02
CA VAL A 146 0.07 5.03 -1.12
C VAL A 146 -1.39 5.02 -1.57
N LEU A 147 -1.74 4.18 -2.54
CA LEU A 147 -3.14 4.03 -2.96
C LEU A 147 -4.03 3.54 -1.80
N ARG A 148 -3.56 2.57 -1.00
CA ARG A 148 -4.30 2.05 0.16
C ARG A 148 -4.40 3.08 1.28
N LEU A 149 -3.36 3.88 1.52
CA LEU A 149 -3.40 4.99 2.48
C LEU A 149 -4.45 6.04 2.06
N LYS A 150 -4.50 6.41 0.79
CA LYS A 150 -5.52 7.32 0.25
C LYS A 150 -6.94 6.74 0.33
N GLN A 151 -7.07 5.42 0.31
CA GLN A 151 -8.35 4.71 0.51
C GLN A 151 -8.69 4.47 1.98
N GLU A 152 -7.88 5.04 2.90
CA GLU A 152 -8.06 4.90 4.36
C GLU A 152 -8.06 3.44 4.86
N ARG A 153 -7.36 2.58 4.14
CA ARG A 153 -7.13 1.19 4.56
C ARG A 153 -5.91 1.03 5.44
N LEU A 154 -5.08 2.06 5.52
CA LEU A 154 -3.88 2.14 6.35
C LEU A 154 -3.94 3.40 7.20
N ASP A 155 -3.50 3.32 8.45
CA ASP A 155 -3.33 4.48 9.33
C ASP A 155 -2.13 5.33 8.88
N PHE A 156 -1.03 4.67 8.54
CA PHE A 156 0.17 5.27 7.95
C PHE A 156 0.96 4.20 7.22
N LEU A 157 1.98 4.63 6.48
CA LEU A 157 2.88 3.70 5.83
C LEU A 157 4.35 4.14 5.94
N ILE A 158 5.25 3.18 5.74
CA ILE A 158 6.68 3.41 5.60
C ILE A 158 7.06 3.05 4.16
N GLY A 159 7.42 4.06 3.38
CA GLY A 159 7.66 3.90 1.95
C GLY A 159 8.08 5.20 1.28
N ARG A 160 7.74 5.37 0.00
CA ARG A 160 8.11 6.53 -0.83
C ARG A 160 6.89 7.18 -1.46
N ILE A 161 6.92 8.51 -1.58
CA ILE A 161 6.00 9.25 -2.44
C ILE A 161 6.69 9.37 -3.81
N LEU A 162 6.06 8.83 -4.85
CA LEU A 162 6.63 8.76 -6.19
C LEU A 162 5.99 9.74 -7.17
N GLU A 163 4.78 10.20 -6.88
CA GLU A 163 4.03 11.12 -7.71
C GLU A 163 3.85 12.47 -7.00
N GLN A 164 4.16 13.57 -7.69
CA GLN A 164 4.04 14.93 -7.13
C GLN A 164 2.60 15.29 -6.72
N GLU A 165 1.60 14.67 -7.33
CA GLU A 165 0.19 14.87 -6.96
C GLU A 165 -0.11 14.36 -5.55
N ASP A 166 0.62 13.34 -5.09
CA ASP A 166 0.48 12.75 -3.77
C ASP A 166 0.98 13.67 -2.65
N GLU A 167 1.95 14.53 -2.91
CA GLU A 167 2.53 15.46 -1.93
C GLU A 167 1.51 16.47 -1.37
N ARG A 168 0.40 16.71 -2.09
CA ARG A 168 -0.63 17.68 -1.66
C ARG A 168 -1.42 17.17 -0.45
N ASP A 169 -1.72 15.87 -0.42
CA ASP A 169 -2.59 15.26 0.57
C ASP A 169 -1.82 14.46 1.61
N LEU A 170 -0.53 14.20 1.38
CA LEU A 170 0.31 13.40 2.23
C LEU A 170 1.36 14.25 2.96
N LEU A 171 1.78 13.77 4.12
CA LEU A 171 2.94 14.26 4.86
C LEU A 171 4.03 13.20 4.78
N TYR A 172 5.24 13.62 4.50
CA TYR A 172 6.41 12.76 4.41
C TYR A 172 7.45 13.17 5.47
N GLU A 173 7.95 12.19 6.21
CA GLU A 173 9.02 12.33 7.18
C GLU A 173 10.14 11.34 6.81
N ASP A 174 11.29 11.86 6.42
CA ASP A 174 12.43 11.07 5.93
C ASP A 174 13.00 10.16 7.03
N ILE A 175 13.39 8.92 6.65
CA ILE A 175 14.02 7.97 7.56
C ILE A 175 15.42 7.62 7.09
N ASN A 176 15.58 7.04 5.89
CA ASN A 176 16.87 6.51 5.46
C ASN A 176 16.99 6.40 3.94
N GLU A 177 18.25 6.42 3.47
CA GLU A 177 18.60 6.05 2.10
C GLU A 177 18.57 4.52 1.93
N GLU A 178 18.35 4.06 0.70
CA GLU A 178 18.33 2.64 0.38
C GLU A 178 19.22 2.35 -0.83
N TYR A 179 20.10 1.37 -0.66
CA TYR A 179 20.98 0.86 -1.71
C TYR A 179 20.56 -0.56 -2.05
N GLU A 180 20.55 -0.87 -3.33
CA GLU A 180 20.18 -2.18 -3.82
C GLU A 180 21.43 -3.05 -4.04
N CYS A 181 21.26 -4.34 -3.78
CA CYS A 181 22.26 -5.35 -4.05
C CYS A 181 21.66 -6.54 -4.79
N VAL A 182 22.52 -7.36 -5.36
CA VAL A 182 22.15 -8.63 -5.99
C VAL A 182 22.43 -9.76 -5.00
N VAL A 183 21.47 -10.66 -4.86
CA VAL A 183 21.59 -11.86 -4.03
C VAL A 183 21.35 -13.12 -4.84
N ALA A 184 21.94 -14.21 -4.37
CA ALA A 184 21.81 -15.55 -4.92
C ALA A 184 21.77 -16.57 -3.77
N ARG A 185 21.53 -17.85 -4.08
CA ARG A 185 21.71 -18.92 -3.10
C ARG A 185 23.19 -19.07 -2.68
N GLN A 186 23.42 -19.68 -1.53
CA GLN A 186 24.78 -20.11 -1.16
C GLN A 186 25.33 -21.09 -2.22
N GLY A 187 26.62 -20.93 -2.54
CA GLY A 187 27.31 -21.76 -3.54
C GLY A 187 26.80 -21.58 -4.98
N HIS A 188 26.16 -20.44 -5.29
CA HIS A 188 25.80 -20.12 -6.68
C HIS A 188 27.07 -19.90 -7.52
N PRO A 189 27.18 -20.46 -8.75
CA PRO A 189 28.39 -20.33 -9.57
C PRO A 189 28.87 -18.89 -9.83
N ILE A 190 27.95 -17.93 -9.82
CA ILE A 190 28.26 -16.52 -10.05
C ILE A 190 29.14 -15.92 -8.93
N LEU A 191 29.14 -16.51 -7.73
CA LEU A 191 29.92 -16.01 -6.59
C LEU A 191 31.42 -16.21 -6.79
N ASP A 192 31.79 -17.20 -7.58
CA ASP A 192 33.20 -17.54 -7.89
C ASP A 192 33.69 -16.82 -9.15
N HIS A 193 32.87 -15.97 -9.78
CA HIS A 193 33.25 -15.26 -11.02
C HIS A 193 34.25 -14.15 -10.69
N PRO A 194 35.46 -14.18 -11.26
CA PRO A 194 36.58 -13.32 -10.83
C PRO A 194 36.39 -11.82 -11.14
N ASN A 195 35.62 -11.49 -12.18
CA ASN A 195 35.39 -10.10 -12.64
C ASN A 195 33.94 -9.97 -13.17
N LEU A 196 32.98 -10.01 -12.27
CA LEU A 196 31.57 -9.93 -12.61
C LEU A 196 31.19 -8.57 -13.18
N SER A 197 30.50 -8.56 -14.32
CA SER A 197 30.05 -7.37 -15.03
C SER A 197 28.53 -7.35 -15.21
N LEU A 198 27.96 -6.20 -15.56
CA LEU A 198 26.53 -6.10 -15.91
C LEU A 198 26.15 -6.97 -17.12
N LYS A 199 27.11 -7.22 -18.03
CA LYS A 199 26.89 -8.10 -19.19
C LYS A 199 26.64 -9.54 -18.76
N ASP A 200 27.32 -10.03 -17.72
CA ASP A 200 27.16 -11.38 -17.20
C ASP A 200 25.75 -11.48 -16.55
N LEU A 201 25.29 -10.40 -15.89
CA LEU A 201 23.97 -10.31 -15.31
C LEU A 201 22.83 -10.28 -16.35
N SER A 202 23.08 -9.77 -17.58
CA SER A 202 22.05 -9.73 -18.62
C SER A 202 21.65 -11.13 -19.12
N SER A 203 22.58 -12.10 -19.06
CA SER A 203 22.31 -13.49 -19.43
C SER A 203 21.82 -14.35 -18.27
N ALA A 204 21.82 -13.85 -17.06
CA ALA A 204 21.36 -14.58 -15.88
C ALA A 204 19.83 -14.74 -15.84
N LYS A 205 19.38 -15.62 -14.96
CA LYS A 205 17.95 -15.81 -14.65
C LYS A 205 17.59 -14.96 -13.45
N TRP A 206 16.44 -14.29 -13.47
CA TRP A 206 16.09 -13.33 -12.46
C TRP A 206 14.73 -13.56 -11.83
N ILE A 207 14.65 -13.26 -10.56
CA ILE A 207 13.39 -12.98 -9.87
C ILE A 207 13.35 -11.46 -9.66
N LEU A 208 12.35 -10.79 -10.19
CA LEU A 208 12.25 -9.33 -10.15
C LEU A 208 10.89 -8.89 -9.61
N SER A 209 10.85 -7.67 -9.08
CA SER A 209 9.59 -7.01 -8.75
C SER A 209 8.72 -6.81 -10.01
N PRO A 210 7.39 -6.74 -9.88
CA PRO A 210 6.49 -6.52 -11.01
C PRO A 210 6.84 -5.24 -11.78
N ARG A 211 6.53 -5.26 -13.08
CA ARG A 211 6.69 -4.07 -13.94
C ARG A 211 5.87 -2.91 -13.40
N GLY A 212 6.42 -1.70 -13.53
CA GLY A 212 5.82 -0.48 -13.00
C GLY A 212 6.20 -0.15 -11.54
N SER A 213 6.78 -1.10 -10.79
CA SER A 213 7.36 -0.77 -9.48
C SER A 213 8.64 0.05 -9.64
N LEU A 214 8.94 0.90 -8.65
CA LEU A 214 10.13 1.75 -8.68
C LEU A 214 11.42 0.94 -8.83
N LEU A 215 11.59 -0.11 -8.01
CA LEU A 215 12.77 -0.97 -8.07
C LEU A 215 12.93 -1.59 -9.47
N ARG A 216 11.82 -2.10 -10.08
CA ARG A 216 11.90 -2.65 -11.43
C ARG A 216 12.30 -1.61 -12.46
N ASN A 217 11.74 -0.41 -12.39
CA ASN A 217 12.10 0.67 -13.31
C ASN A 217 13.58 1.07 -13.18
N ARG A 218 14.10 1.14 -11.92
CA ARG A 218 15.52 1.42 -11.67
C ARG A 218 16.43 0.33 -12.21
N PHE A 219 16.07 -0.94 -11.95
CA PHE A 219 16.80 -2.10 -12.49
C PHE A 219 16.82 -2.08 -14.02
N ASP A 220 15.70 -1.90 -14.69
CA ASP A 220 15.62 -1.85 -16.14
C ASP A 220 16.46 -0.70 -16.72
N MET A 221 16.50 0.45 -16.04
CA MET A 221 17.32 1.59 -16.47
C MET A 221 18.82 1.32 -16.43
N ILE A 222 19.32 0.46 -15.52
CA ILE A 222 20.74 0.12 -15.44
C ILE A 222 21.20 -0.55 -16.75
N PHE A 223 20.45 -1.55 -17.21
CA PHE A 223 20.76 -2.25 -18.46
C PHE A 223 20.63 -1.35 -19.69
N ARG A 224 19.56 -0.55 -19.75
CA ARG A 224 19.40 0.42 -20.86
C ARG A 224 20.52 1.45 -20.94
N ARG A 225 21.00 1.97 -19.81
CA ARG A 225 22.11 2.93 -19.77
C ARG A 225 23.44 2.31 -20.17
N ALA A 226 23.59 1.02 -19.94
CA ALA A 226 24.77 0.25 -20.34
C ALA A 226 24.69 -0.29 -21.79
N ASP A 227 23.60 0.02 -22.52
CA ASP A 227 23.32 -0.52 -23.87
C ASP A 227 23.36 -2.06 -23.91
N LEU A 228 22.76 -2.66 -22.85
CA LEU A 228 22.65 -4.11 -22.70
C LEU A 228 21.19 -4.55 -22.84
N ASP A 229 21.03 -5.77 -23.39
CA ASP A 229 19.74 -6.41 -23.43
C ASP A 229 19.21 -6.72 -22.01
N MET A 230 17.91 -6.58 -21.86
CA MET A 230 17.23 -6.97 -20.61
C MET A 230 17.27 -8.48 -20.44
N PRO A 231 17.42 -8.97 -19.20
CA PRO A 231 17.30 -10.40 -18.92
C PRO A 231 15.98 -10.97 -19.47
N ALA A 232 16.09 -12.05 -20.25
CA ALA A 232 14.93 -12.67 -20.90
C ALA A 232 14.21 -13.68 -19.99
N ASN A 233 14.95 -14.31 -19.05
CA ASN A 233 14.40 -15.32 -18.14
C ASN A 233 14.08 -14.67 -16.80
N VAL A 234 12.82 -14.29 -16.62
CA VAL A 234 12.34 -13.53 -15.45
C VAL A 234 11.12 -14.17 -14.83
N VAL A 235 11.14 -14.31 -13.49
CA VAL A 235 9.95 -14.56 -12.66
C VAL A 235 9.60 -13.25 -11.97
N GLU A 236 8.33 -12.85 -12.02
CA GLU A 236 7.87 -11.60 -11.37
C GLU A 236 7.08 -11.92 -10.10
N THR A 237 7.55 -11.39 -8.95
CA THR A 237 6.85 -11.54 -7.67
C THR A 237 7.31 -10.48 -6.66
N THR A 238 6.44 -10.13 -5.69
CA THR A 238 6.77 -9.36 -4.49
C THR A 238 6.87 -10.24 -3.23
N SER A 239 6.53 -11.52 -3.34
CA SER A 239 6.51 -12.45 -2.21
C SER A 239 7.92 -12.92 -1.87
N MET A 240 8.47 -12.46 -0.74
CA MET A 240 9.79 -12.89 -0.28
C MET A 240 9.89 -14.39 0.00
N SER A 241 8.80 -15.03 0.45
CA SER A 241 8.76 -16.49 0.64
C SER A 241 8.97 -17.24 -0.68
N ILE A 242 8.39 -16.75 -1.79
CA ILE A 242 8.60 -17.31 -3.12
C ILE A 242 10.03 -17.02 -3.59
N VAL A 243 10.52 -15.79 -3.40
CA VAL A 243 11.88 -15.38 -3.76
C VAL A 243 12.91 -16.29 -3.09
N THR A 244 12.88 -16.40 -1.76
CA THR A 244 13.84 -17.22 -1.01
C THR A 244 13.77 -18.69 -1.40
N SER A 245 12.55 -19.25 -1.52
CA SER A 245 12.36 -20.64 -1.92
C SER A 245 12.89 -20.94 -3.33
N LEU A 246 12.66 -20.04 -4.29
CA LEU A 246 13.19 -20.20 -5.66
C LEU A 246 14.70 -20.04 -5.70
N LEU A 247 15.26 -19.05 -5.00
CA LEU A 247 16.71 -18.86 -4.94
C LEU A 247 17.40 -20.10 -4.40
N GLN A 248 16.90 -20.69 -3.31
CA GLN A 248 17.50 -21.88 -2.71
C GLN A 248 17.51 -23.12 -3.63
N GLN A 249 16.56 -23.21 -4.55
CA GLN A 249 16.38 -24.37 -5.43
C GLN A 249 16.95 -24.19 -6.85
N THR A 250 17.36 -22.97 -7.19
CA THR A 250 17.71 -22.63 -8.58
C THR A 250 18.89 -21.65 -8.67
N ASP A 251 19.41 -21.46 -9.88
CA ASP A 251 20.42 -20.43 -10.16
C ASP A 251 19.78 -19.11 -10.64
N PHE A 252 18.71 -18.68 -9.96
CA PHE A 252 18.18 -17.35 -10.16
C PHE A 252 18.95 -16.32 -9.31
N LEU A 253 18.95 -15.08 -9.78
CA LEU A 253 19.39 -13.90 -9.04
C LEU A 253 18.18 -13.07 -8.62
N HIS A 254 18.33 -12.29 -7.57
CA HIS A 254 17.32 -11.35 -7.14
C HIS A 254 17.98 -10.03 -6.74
N VAL A 255 17.29 -8.90 -7.03
CA VAL A 255 17.70 -7.58 -6.57
C VAL A 255 16.81 -7.16 -5.41
N MET A 256 17.43 -6.76 -4.29
CA MET A 256 16.74 -6.33 -3.10
C MET A 256 17.54 -5.27 -2.34
N PRO A 257 16.90 -4.53 -1.42
CA PRO A 257 17.60 -3.63 -0.52
C PRO A 257 18.70 -4.31 0.27
N MET A 258 19.85 -3.65 0.42
CA MET A 258 20.98 -4.16 1.19
C MET A 258 20.62 -4.50 2.63
N ASP A 259 19.78 -3.69 3.27
CA ASP A 259 19.35 -3.92 4.65
C ASP A 259 18.47 -5.19 4.78
N ALA A 260 17.62 -5.45 3.79
CA ALA A 260 16.89 -6.70 3.70
C ALA A 260 17.81 -7.90 3.42
N ALA A 261 18.77 -7.73 2.50
CA ALA A 261 19.73 -8.78 2.16
C ALA A 261 20.59 -9.21 3.34
N ARG A 262 21.01 -8.27 4.19
CA ARG A 262 21.79 -8.57 5.41
C ARG A 262 21.08 -9.59 6.32
N HIS A 263 19.77 -9.49 6.46
CA HIS A 263 18.98 -10.44 7.25
C HIS A 263 19.13 -11.87 6.72
N TYR A 264 18.96 -12.08 5.42
CA TYR A 264 19.06 -13.40 4.79
C TYR A 264 20.49 -13.92 4.65
N VAL A 265 21.46 -13.03 4.57
CA VAL A 265 22.88 -13.39 4.52
C VAL A 265 23.38 -13.82 5.91
N GLN A 266 22.95 -13.12 6.95
CA GLN A 266 23.29 -13.47 8.34
C GLN A 266 22.67 -14.80 8.77
N SER A 267 21.46 -15.13 8.30
CA SER A 267 20.85 -16.45 8.53
C SER A 267 21.49 -17.58 7.71
N GLY A 268 22.37 -17.25 6.76
CA GLY A 268 22.99 -18.22 5.87
C GLY A 268 22.08 -18.72 4.73
N GLU A 269 20.93 -18.09 4.55
CA GLU A 269 19.96 -18.48 3.51
C GLU A 269 20.41 -18.03 2.12
N LEU A 270 20.98 -16.82 2.01
CA LEU A 270 21.42 -16.22 0.75
C LEU A 270 22.88 -15.75 0.83
N ALA A 271 23.45 -15.41 -0.32
CA ALA A 271 24.76 -14.81 -0.48
C ALA A 271 24.66 -13.51 -1.29
N LEU A 272 25.50 -12.53 -0.93
CA LEU A 272 25.66 -11.32 -1.74
C LEU A 272 26.49 -11.65 -2.99
N VAL A 273 25.99 -11.27 -4.15
CA VAL A 273 26.75 -11.34 -5.41
C VAL A 273 27.76 -10.18 -5.41
N PRO A 274 29.07 -10.43 -5.66
CA PRO A 274 30.14 -9.44 -5.54
C PRO A 274 30.14 -8.48 -6.75
N ILE A 275 29.05 -7.74 -6.94
CA ILE A 275 28.91 -6.72 -7.96
C ILE A 275 28.40 -5.42 -7.37
N ASN A 276 29.01 -4.31 -7.77
CA ASN A 276 28.47 -3.00 -7.46
C ASN A 276 27.35 -2.66 -8.46
N LEU A 277 26.10 -2.85 -8.05
CA LEU A 277 24.95 -2.46 -8.85
C LEU A 277 24.72 -0.96 -8.67
N PRO A 278 24.77 -0.13 -9.73
CA PRO A 278 24.54 1.32 -9.63
C PRO A 278 23.02 1.60 -9.51
N CYS A 279 22.41 1.04 -8.47
CA CYS A 279 21.00 1.13 -8.16
C CYS A 279 20.83 1.79 -6.80
N LYS A 280 20.67 3.11 -6.81
CA LYS A 280 20.28 3.87 -5.64
C LYS A 280 18.80 4.18 -5.73
N MET A 281 18.10 3.93 -4.65
CA MET A 281 16.69 4.30 -4.49
C MET A 281 16.59 5.68 -3.84
N GLU A 282 15.47 6.34 -4.04
CA GLU A 282 15.07 7.50 -3.25
C GLU A 282 14.92 7.10 -1.79
N ASN A 283 15.13 8.06 -0.88
CA ASN A 283 14.90 7.85 0.54
C ASN A 283 13.49 7.33 0.79
N TYR A 284 13.34 6.49 1.77
CA TYR A 284 12.03 6.12 2.28
C TYR A 284 11.77 6.81 3.64
N GLY A 285 10.52 7.00 3.94
CA GLY A 285 10.10 7.70 5.14
C GLY A 285 8.74 7.25 5.63
N ILE A 286 8.29 7.87 6.71
CA ILE A 286 6.94 7.75 7.24
C ILE A 286 6.02 8.61 6.40
N ILE A 287 4.91 8.05 5.95
CA ILE A 287 3.89 8.75 5.17
C ILE A 287 2.57 8.66 5.90
N THR A 288 1.98 9.82 6.18
CA THR A 288 0.66 9.96 6.79
C THR A 288 -0.24 10.83 5.92
N HIS A 289 -1.54 10.69 6.07
CA HIS A 289 -2.49 11.58 5.39
C HIS A 289 -2.61 12.90 6.17
N ARG A 290 -2.48 14.04 5.47
CA ARG A 290 -2.44 15.40 6.07
C ARG A 290 -3.67 15.73 6.92
N ASN A 291 -4.83 15.31 6.50
CA ASN A 291 -6.11 15.62 7.13
C ASN A 291 -6.66 14.47 7.99
N HIS A 292 -5.88 13.42 8.20
CA HIS A 292 -6.31 12.27 9.00
C HIS A 292 -5.77 12.38 10.43
N VAL A 293 -6.65 12.24 11.41
CA VAL A 293 -6.27 12.20 12.83
C VAL A 293 -6.02 10.75 13.21
N LEU A 294 -4.76 10.43 13.46
CA LEU A 294 -4.36 9.09 13.88
C LEU A 294 -4.96 8.72 15.23
N SER A 295 -5.37 7.47 15.38
CA SER A 295 -5.83 6.92 16.65
C SER A 295 -4.72 6.95 17.71
N PRO A 296 -5.03 6.88 19.01
CA PRO A 296 -4.02 6.79 20.07
C PRO A 296 -3.04 5.61 19.87
N GLY A 297 -3.54 4.46 19.43
CA GLY A 297 -2.72 3.29 19.10
C GLY A 297 -1.80 3.51 17.91
N ALA A 298 -2.29 4.16 16.85
CA ALA A 298 -1.47 4.52 15.68
C ALA A 298 -0.38 5.53 16.05
N ASN A 299 -0.70 6.54 16.89
CA ASN A 299 0.28 7.50 17.39
C ASN A 299 1.33 6.83 18.29
N LEU A 300 0.93 5.86 19.12
CA LEU A 300 1.85 5.07 19.94
C LEU A 300 2.85 4.31 19.05
N LEU A 301 2.35 3.55 18.08
CA LEU A 301 3.21 2.78 17.17
C LEU A 301 4.11 3.70 16.35
N LEU A 302 3.59 4.83 15.85
CA LEU A 302 4.34 5.82 15.10
C LEU A 302 5.50 6.42 15.91
N ARG A 303 5.27 6.70 17.20
CA ARG A 303 6.33 7.15 18.12
C ARG A 303 7.44 6.10 18.23
N HIS A 304 7.10 4.83 18.47
CA HIS A 304 8.09 3.76 18.53
C HIS A 304 8.84 3.55 17.20
N ILE A 305 8.18 3.75 16.06
CA ILE A 305 8.84 3.73 14.75
C ILE A 305 9.90 4.83 14.67
N ARG A 306 9.59 6.06 15.08
CA ARG A 306 10.55 7.18 15.10
C ARG A 306 11.72 6.91 16.04
N ASP A 307 11.45 6.42 17.24
CA ASP A 307 12.48 6.12 18.25
C ASP A 307 13.44 5.02 17.78
N VAL A 308 12.92 3.98 17.14
CA VAL A 308 13.74 2.90 16.58
C VAL A 308 14.50 3.40 15.36
N ALA A 309 13.87 4.18 14.47
CA ALA A 309 14.54 4.76 13.31
C ALA A 309 15.75 5.60 13.71
N ALA A 310 15.59 6.49 14.69
CA ALA A 310 16.70 7.31 15.23
C ALA A 310 17.81 6.47 15.90
N THR A 311 17.52 5.25 16.33
CA THR A 311 18.52 4.33 16.91
C THR A 311 19.29 3.57 15.84
N ILE A 312 18.60 3.14 14.77
CA ILE A 312 19.18 2.31 13.70
C ILE A 312 19.90 3.18 12.65
N PHE A 313 19.36 4.36 12.38
CA PHE A 313 19.83 5.30 11.35
C PHE A 313 20.15 6.66 11.98
N PRO A 314 21.30 6.78 12.69
CA PRO A 314 21.70 7.99 13.42
C PRO A 314 22.09 9.16 12.52
#